data_1caaa36b14fac90585310b38cd664502
#
_entry.id   1caaa36b14fac90585310b38cd664502
#
_cell.length_a   1.000
_cell.length_b   1.000
_cell.length_c   1.000
_cell.angle_alpha   90.00
_cell.angle_beta   90.00
_cell.angle_gamma   90.00
#
_symmetry.space_group_name_H-M   'P 1'
#
loop_
_entity.id
_entity.type
_entity.pdbx_description
1 polymer ?
#
loop_
_entity_poly.entity_id
_entity_poly.type
_entity_poly.pdbx_seq_one_letter_code
_entity_poly.pdbx_strand_id
1 'polypeptide(L)'
;MAFDLLNGYQPRTFEQILQAFTDEVNAQFSTTYDTTTIIGTEFYKYGYAGIQEVMRAEAQTAEITAKMTDYIRTANENINLPKSTIDGFTQALLSELELNSTIKNITDPAEAGHLLLCVDVDDGNHATGSATITDYVHLTNSAADIIAVNGVNFTAQTGAATLGTGTFQAATSNAATATSLATQINAHATVGLVVKATAIGAVVNLRAINGGTAGNSIALVYTNTAGSVGATVSSATLTGGTDNADYTALKQQIINRMGAWLSAGLYFAGTEQGTRTALNGQVFTYKFAMPDPVNILVRITATVSANAKTPILNENQVRDIFDANFASLYRLGLDFEPEKYLEIARDLPFASDILLEYSEDAGSTWSDQPRAMAYNKKINITAPATISVV
;
A
#
# COMPACT_ATOMS: atom_id res chain seq x y z
N MET A 1 26.23 16.22 35.66
CA MET A 1 25.26 15.84 34.60
C MET A 1 26.08 15.61 33.33
N ALA A 2 26.10 14.40 32.84
CA ALA A 2 26.77 14.10 31.59
C ALA A 2 25.70 13.99 30.50
N PHE A 3 25.75 14.87 29.51
CA PHE A 3 24.96 14.76 28.31
C PHE A 3 25.77 13.93 27.30
N ASP A 4 25.28 12.76 26.96
CA ASP A 4 25.86 11.93 25.92
C ASP A 4 25.13 12.22 24.59
N LEU A 5 25.86 12.72 23.58
CA LEU A 5 25.33 13.04 22.25
C LEU A 5 24.76 11.81 21.53
N LEU A 6 25.18 10.59 21.90
CA LEU A 6 24.70 9.35 21.30
C LEU A 6 23.51 8.74 22.06
N ASN A 7 23.49 8.86 23.38
CA ASN A 7 22.53 8.20 24.26
C ASN A 7 21.56 9.17 24.97
N GLY A 8 21.71 10.47 24.73
CA GLY A 8 20.89 11.49 25.36
C GLY A 8 21.18 11.70 26.85
N TYR A 9 20.23 12.29 27.57
CA TYR A 9 20.31 12.52 28.99
C TYR A 9 20.06 11.21 29.76
N GLN A 10 21.01 10.84 30.63
CA GLN A 10 20.86 9.70 31.52
C GLN A 10 20.41 10.17 32.88
N PRO A 11 19.18 9.85 33.34
CA PRO A 11 18.71 10.20 34.67
C PRO A 11 19.54 9.48 35.73
N ARG A 12 19.78 10.16 36.83
CA ARG A 12 20.42 9.52 37.98
C ARG A 12 19.53 8.45 38.58
N THR A 13 20.16 7.38 39.10
CA THR A 13 19.42 6.37 39.86
C THR A 13 19.00 6.89 41.23
N PHE A 14 18.06 6.19 41.88
CA PHE A 14 17.68 6.51 43.24
C PHE A 14 18.90 6.55 44.18
N GLU A 15 19.81 5.57 44.06
CA GLU A 15 21.03 5.51 44.84
C GLU A 15 21.94 6.72 44.64
N GLN A 16 22.09 7.18 43.39
CA GLN A 16 22.89 8.37 43.08
C GLN A 16 22.29 9.66 43.66
N ILE A 17 20.95 9.79 43.63
CA ILE A 17 20.25 10.92 44.20
C ILE A 17 20.31 10.85 45.72
N LEU A 18 20.11 9.69 46.30
CA LEU A 18 20.23 9.45 47.73
C LEU A 18 21.66 9.71 48.23
N GLN A 19 22.69 9.31 47.48
CA GLN A 19 24.08 9.60 47.83
C GLN A 19 24.32 11.12 47.82
N ALA A 20 23.88 11.82 46.80
CA ALA A 20 24.02 13.28 46.72
C ALA A 20 23.29 14.00 47.88
N PHE A 21 22.11 13.52 48.25
CA PHE A 21 21.39 14.02 49.42
C PHE A 21 22.14 13.72 50.71
N THR A 22 22.69 12.52 50.88
CA THR A 22 23.49 12.12 52.04
C THR A 22 24.75 12.99 52.20
N ASP A 23 25.46 13.21 51.09
CA ASP A 23 26.65 14.06 51.07
C ASP A 23 26.34 15.48 51.46
N GLU A 24 25.22 16.04 51.02
CA GLU A 24 24.75 17.40 51.38
C GLU A 24 24.40 17.47 52.86
N VAL A 25 23.67 16.48 53.43
CA VAL A 25 23.35 16.40 54.86
C VAL A 25 24.62 16.31 55.67
N ASN A 26 25.58 15.49 55.30
CA ASN A 26 26.86 15.34 56.01
C ASN A 26 27.66 16.64 55.98
N ALA A 27 27.67 17.37 54.84
CA ALA A 27 28.34 18.66 54.69
C ALA A 27 27.69 19.74 55.55
N GLN A 28 26.35 19.81 55.57
CA GLN A 28 25.61 20.87 56.28
C GLN A 28 25.59 20.67 57.80
N PHE A 29 25.53 19.43 58.27
CA PHE A 29 25.34 19.10 59.68
C PHE A 29 26.55 18.44 60.33
N SER A 30 27.68 18.33 59.61
CA SER A 30 28.92 17.67 60.09
C SER A 30 28.68 16.24 60.58
N THR A 31 27.86 15.50 59.91
CA THR A 31 27.54 14.10 60.17
C THR A 31 28.35 13.17 59.27
N THR A 32 28.25 11.85 59.49
CA THR A 32 28.98 10.81 58.73
C THR A 32 28.04 9.68 58.32
N TYR A 33 26.85 10.04 57.85
CA TYR A 33 25.93 9.03 57.35
C TYR A 33 26.39 8.46 56.00
N ASP A 34 26.05 7.22 55.75
CA ASP A 34 26.05 6.63 54.43
C ASP A 34 24.61 6.44 53.92
N THR A 35 24.43 5.96 52.70
CA THR A 35 23.11 5.79 52.07
C THR A 35 22.22 4.76 52.79
N THR A 36 22.78 3.88 53.58
CA THR A 36 22.02 2.89 54.36
C THR A 36 21.61 3.44 55.72
N THR A 37 22.50 4.16 56.38
CA THR A 37 22.26 4.71 57.72
C THR A 37 21.38 5.95 57.70
N ILE A 38 21.42 6.77 56.63
CA ILE A 38 20.59 7.95 56.52
C ILE A 38 19.10 7.64 56.41
N ILE A 39 18.74 6.50 55.79
CA ILE A 39 17.34 6.09 55.58
C ILE A 39 16.55 5.99 56.90
N GLY A 40 17.20 5.66 57.99
CA GLY A 40 16.60 5.58 59.36
C GLY A 40 16.47 6.94 60.06
N THR A 41 16.96 8.04 59.50
CA THR A 41 17.03 9.36 60.15
C THR A 41 15.84 10.22 59.88
N GLU A 42 15.62 11.27 60.72
CA GLU A 42 14.63 12.33 60.45
C GLU A 42 14.99 13.10 59.17
N PHE A 43 16.26 13.27 58.84
CA PHE A 43 16.70 13.92 57.60
C PHE A 43 16.10 13.25 56.36
N TYR A 44 16.16 11.93 56.33
CA TYR A 44 15.57 11.16 55.22
C TYR A 44 14.04 11.30 55.18
N LYS A 45 13.37 11.24 56.33
CA LYS A 45 11.91 11.41 56.39
C LYS A 45 11.43 12.76 55.81
N TYR A 46 12.12 13.83 56.15
CA TYR A 46 11.80 15.17 55.64
C TYR A 46 12.32 15.40 54.20
N GLY A 47 13.42 14.77 53.84
CA GLY A 47 14.02 14.90 52.50
C GLY A 47 13.41 13.94 51.46
N TYR A 48 12.72 12.90 51.87
CA TYR A 48 12.23 11.85 50.95
C TYR A 48 11.32 12.41 49.83
N ALA A 49 10.41 13.33 50.15
CA ALA A 49 9.55 13.96 49.17
C ALA A 49 10.36 14.78 48.11
N GLY A 50 11.43 15.41 48.57
CA GLY A 50 12.35 16.12 47.66
C GLY A 50 13.12 15.17 46.74
N ILE A 51 13.59 14.04 47.28
CA ILE A 51 14.26 13.00 46.47
C ILE A 51 13.33 12.46 45.42
N GLN A 52 12.05 12.18 45.75
CA GLN A 52 11.05 11.72 44.78
C GLN A 52 10.76 12.76 43.72
N GLU A 53 10.72 14.04 44.09
CA GLU A 53 10.49 15.13 43.13
C GLU A 53 11.67 15.29 42.14
N VAL A 54 12.90 15.17 42.62
CA VAL A 54 14.11 15.19 41.79
C VAL A 54 14.07 14.02 40.81
N MET A 55 13.75 12.81 41.27
CA MET A 55 13.62 11.63 40.41
C MET A 55 12.58 11.87 39.32
N ARG A 56 11.44 12.42 39.67
CA ARG A 56 10.36 12.72 38.71
C ARG A 56 10.82 13.76 37.66
N ALA A 57 11.47 14.83 38.11
CA ALA A 57 11.99 15.86 37.24
C ALA A 57 13.06 15.33 36.28
N GLU A 58 13.95 14.47 36.78
CA GLU A 58 14.96 13.83 35.92
C GLU A 58 14.35 12.86 34.90
N ALA A 59 13.34 12.08 35.28
CA ALA A 59 12.63 11.19 34.36
C ALA A 59 11.92 12.00 33.27
N GLN A 60 11.27 13.11 33.61
CA GLN A 60 10.65 14.01 32.62
C GLN A 60 11.70 14.64 31.70
N THR A 61 12.86 15.05 32.23
CA THR A 61 13.96 15.60 31.43
C THR A 61 14.51 14.54 30.48
N ALA A 62 14.65 13.31 30.93
CA ALA A 62 15.09 12.19 30.07
C ALA A 62 14.11 11.95 28.93
N GLU A 63 12.79 11.94 29.21
CA GLU A 63 11.75 11.76 28.20
C GLU A 63 11.76 12.91 27.15
N ILE A 64 11.86 14.17 27.61
CA ILE A 64 11.93 15.32 26.70
C ILE A 64 13.20 15.25 25.85
N THR A 65 14.34 14.89 26.46
CA THR A 65 15.62 14.79 25.75
C THR A 65 15.62 13.65 24.74
N ALA A 66 15.02 12.51 25.09
CA ALA A 66 14.85 11.39 24.14
C ALA A 66 14.01 11.82 22.93
N LYS A 67 12.89 12.50 23.16
CA LYS A 67 12.05 13.05 22.08
C LYS A 67 12.81 14.09 21.24
N MET A 68 13.60 14.96 21.85
CA MET A 68 14.43 15.92 21.12
C MET A 68 15.54 15.23 20.33
N THR A 69 16.20 14.22 20.89
CA THR A 69 17.23 13.45 20.20
C THR A 69 16.66 12.71 19.00
N ASP A 70 15.49 12.11 19.16
CA ASP A 70 14.77 11.46 18.07
C ASP A 70 14.35 12.46 16.99
N TYR A 71 13.85 13.64 17.39
CA TYR A 71 13.53 14.72 16.46
C TYR A 71 14.78 15.22 15.71
N ILE A 72 15.93 15.40 16.39
CA ILE A 72 17.19 15.84 15.79
C ILE A 72 17.73 14.75 14.85
N ARG A 73 17.65 13.47 15.23
CA ARG A 73 18.04 12.34 14.39
C ARG A 73 17.21 12.33 13.11
N THR A 74 15.89 12.38 13.25
CA THR A 74 14.96 12.42 12.11
C THR A 74 15.18 13.67 11.25
N ALA A 75 15.45 14.83 11.86
CA ALA A 75 15.79 16.03 11.14
C ALA A 75 17.14 15.92 10.40
N ASN A 76 18.15 15.29 11.01
CA ASN A 76 19.46 15.08 10.38
C ASN A 76 19.40 14.03 9.25
N GLU A 77 18.63 12.96 9.43
CA GLU A 77 18.34 11.99 8.37
C GLU A 77 17.64 12.70 7.19
N ASN A 78 16.70 13.58 7.48
CA ASN A 78 16.01 14.40 6.49
C ASN A 78 16.89 15.49 5.84
N ILE A 79 17.90 15.99 6.54
CA ILE A 79 18.86 16.99 6.00
C ILE A 79 19.88 16.33 5.05
N ASN A 80 20.27 15.08 5.32
CA ASN A 80 21.19 14.32 4.47
C ASN A 80 20.56 13.81 3.18
N LEU A 81 19.23 13.73 3.13
CA LEU A 81 18.51 13.47 1.88
C LEU A 81 18.26 14.81 1.19
N PRO A 82 18.70 15.00 -0.08
CA PRO A 82 18.42 16.23 -0.80
C PRO A 82 16.90 16.42 -0.91
N LYS A 83 16.34 17.38 -0.15
CA LYS A 83 14.90 17.66 -0.04
C LYS A 83 14.17 17.93 -1.35
N SER A 84 14.86 18.03 -2.45
CA SER A 84 14.29 18.29 -3.78
C SER A 84 14.45 17.12 -4.73
N THR A 85 15.00 15.98 -4.26
CA THR A 85 15.12 14.79 -5.11
C THR A 85 13.92 13.87 -4.97
N ILE A 86 13.58 13.24 -6.07
CA ILE A 86 12.54 12.22 -6.16
C ILE A 86 12.81 11.09 -5.16
N ASP A 87 14.06 10.62 -5.09
CA ASP A 87 14.48 9.55 -4.20
C ASP A 87 14.35 9.94 -2.72
N GLY A 88 14.72 11.16 -2.37
CA GLY A 88 14.57 11.68 -1.01
C GLY A 88 13.11 11.73 -0.55
N PHE A 89 12.20 12.12 -1.45
CA PHE A 89 10.78 12.17 -1.13
C PHE A 89 10.16 10.77 -0.98
N THR A 90 10.44 9.85 -1.90
CA THR A 90 9.94 8.47 -1.81
C THR A 90 10.49 7.74 -0.58
N GLN A 91 11.75 7.98 -0.23
CA GLN A 91 12.34 7.45 0.99
C GLN A 91 11.69 8.03 2.25
N ALA A 92 11.32 9.32 2.26
CA ALA A 92 10.62 9.93 3.37
C ALA A 92 9.21 9.34 3.55
N LEU A 93 8.47 9.11 2.46
CA LEU A 93 7.16 8.43 2.55
C LEU A 93 7.29 7.02 3.14
N LEU A 94 8.32 6.26 2.73
CA LEU A 94 8.56 4.92 3.23
C LEU A 94 8.96 4.94 4.72
N SER A 95 9.91 5.80 5.11
CA SER A 95 10.44 5.81 6.48
C SER A 95 9.51 6.46 7.51
N GLU A 96 8.71 7.44 7.10
CA GLU A 96 7.86 8.20 8.03
C GLU A 96 6.41 7.71 8.07
N LEU A 97 5.90 7.18 6.96
CA LEU A 97 4.52 6.72 6.83
C LEU A 97 4.41 5.23 6.48
N GLU A 98 5.54 4.54 6.32
CA GLU A 98 5.62 3.13 5.89
C GLU A 98 4.94 2.87 4.54
N LEU A 99 4.87 3.89 3.67
CA LEU A 99 4.18 3.83 2.39
C LEU A 99 5.16 3.58 1.24
N ASN A 100 4.87 2.56 0.44
CA ASN A 100 5.56 2.34 -0.82
C ASN A 100 5.11 3.38 -1.85
N SER A 101 6.06 4.02 -2.53
CA SER A 101 5.75 5.02 -3.55
C SER A 101 6.76 5.00 -4.70
N THR A 102 6.31 5.45 -5.87
CA THR A 102 7.14 5.66 -7.05
C THR A 102 6.80 6.99 -7.71
N ILE A 103 7.78 7.62 -8.35
CA ILE A 103 7.58 8.87 -9.08
C ILE A 103 8.11 8.70 -10.51
N LYS A 104 7.36 9.20 -11.48
CA LYS A 104 7.74 9.22 -12.89
C LYS A 104 7.42 10.57 -13.50
N ASN A 105 8.29 11.05 -14.40
CA ASN A 105 7.98 12.18 -15.27
C ASN A 105 6.89 11.79 -16.25
N ILE A 106 5.90 12.66 -16.44
CA ILE A 106 4.90 12.49 -17.48
C ILE A 106 5.52 12.94 -18.79
N THR A 107 5.51 12.04 -19.76
CA THR A 107 6.03 12.28 -21.12
C THR A 107 4.97 12.76 -22.10
N ASP A 108 3.71 12.87 -21.65
CA ASP A 108 2.63 13.43 -22.47
C ASP A 108 2.89 14.92 -22.73
N PRO A 109 2.92 15.36 -24.01
CA PRO A 109 3.14 16.77 -24.35
C PRO A 109 2.10 17.74 -23.76
N ALA A 110 0.88 17.26 -23.49
CA ALA A 110 -0.19 18.08 -22.89
C ALA A 110 0.05 18.34 -21.39
N GLU A 111 0.82 17.48 -20.72
CA GLU A 111 1.16 17.55 -19.30
C GLU A 111 2.68 17.62 -19.07
N ALA A 112 3.43 18.08 -20.05
CA ALA A 112 4.87 18.18 -19.97
C ALA A 112 5.30 19.02 -18.74
N GLY A 113 6.21 18.47 -17.95
CA GLY A 113 6.68 19.09 -16.69
C GLY A 113 5.87 18.68 -15.46
N HIS A 114 4.83 17.84 -15.61
CA HIS A 114 4.18 17.22 -14.46
C HIS A 114 4.90 15.95 -14.04
N LEU A 115 4.82 15.66 -12.74
CA LEU A 115 5.27 14.39 -12.14
C LEU A 115 4.04 13.56 -11.79
N LEU A 116 4.14 12.26 -11.90
CA LEU A 116 3.15 11.34 -11.39
C LEU A 116 3.73 10.62 -10.17
N LEU A 117 3.24 10.99 -8.99
CA LEU A 117 3.48 10.27 -7.75
C LEU A 117 2.45 9.15 -7.63
N CYS A 118 2.90 7.92 -7.51
CA CYS A 118 2.05 6.78 -7.20
C CYS A 118 2.38 6.33 -5.77
N VAL A 119 1.37 6.24 -4.90
CA VAL A 119 1.51 5.84 -3.49
C VAL A 119 0.61 4.65 -3.21
N ASP A 120 1.18 3.60 -2.66
CA ASP A 120 0.46 2.41 -2.24
C ASP A 120 -0.18 2.65 -0.87
N VAL A 121 -1.42 3.07 -0.90
CA VAL A 121 -2.24 3.39 0.29
C VAL A 121 -3.45 2.48 0.29
N ASP A 122 -3.79 1.97 1.46
CA ASP A 122 -5.05 1.25 1.67
C ASP A 122 -6.20 2.25 1.81
N ASP A 123 -6.98 2.42 0.76
CA ASP A 123 -8.18 3.26 0.73
C ASP A 123 -9.47 2.49 1.07
N GLY A 124 -9.34 1.23 1.48
CA GLY A 124 -10.43 0.31 1.77
C GLY A 124 -10.67 -0.72 0.67
N ASN A 125 -11.69 -1.55 0.85
CA ASN A 125 -12.04 -2.51 -0.18
C ASN A 125 -12.75 -1.83 -1.35
N HIS A 126 -12.38 -2.22 -2.56
CA HIS A 126 -13.01 -1.70 -3.76
C HIS A 126 -14.26 -2.50 -4.11
N ALA A 127 -15.32 -1.80 -4.50
CA ALA A 127 -16.51 -2.46 -5.01
C ALA A 127 -16.21 -3.15 -6.36
N THR A 128 -16.75 -4.34 -6.53
CA THR A 128 -16.54 -5.17 -7.72
C THR A 128 -17.86 -5.65 -8.32
N GLY A 129 -17.83 -6.00 -9.59
CA GLY A 129 -18.93 -6.60 -10.32
C GLY A 129 -18.45 -7.22 -11.60
N SER A 130 -19.32 -7.89 -12.33
CA SER A 130 -18.96 -8.49 -13.62
C SER A 130 -20.09 -8.46 -14.62
N ALA A 131 -19.71 -8.36 -15.91
CA ALA A 131 -20.60 -8.62 -17.03
C ALA A 131 -20.08 -9.82 -17.82
N THR A 132 -20.90 -10.83 -18.01
CA THR A 132 -20.55 -12.05 -18.74
C THR A 132 -21.22 -12.02 -20.11
N ILE A 133 -20.44 -12.12 -21.17
CA ILE A 133 -20.95 -12.27 -22.55
C ILE A 133 -21.30 -13.76 -22.73
N THR A 134 -22.58 -14.05 -22.83
CA THR A 134 -23.09 -15.42 -23.00
C THR A 134 -23.23 -15.81 -24.45
N ASP A 135 -23.63 -14.86 -25.31
CA ASP A 135 -23.71 -15.01 -26.76
C ASP A 135 -23.52 -13.68 -27.48
N TYR A 136 -22.34 -13.48 -28.06
CA TYR A 136 -22.00 -12.22 -28.76
C TYR A 136 -22.88 -11.95 -29.99
N VAL A 137 -23.42 -13.01 -30.64
CA VAL A 137 -24.30 -12.85 -31.82
C VAL A 137 -25.62 -12.23 -31.40
N HIS A 138 -26.16 -12.62 -30.26
CA HIS A 138 -27.41 -12.09 -29.74
C HIS A 138 -27.34 -10.62 -29.36
N LEU A 139 -26.15 -10.08 -29.02
CA LEU A 139 -25.99 -8.67 -28.68
C LEU A 139 -26.31 -7.70 -29.82
N THR A 140 -26.34 -8.18 -31.07
CA THR A 140 -26.55 -7.36 -32.27
C THR A 140 -27.59 -7.94 -33.25
N ASN A 141 -28.35 -8.95 -32.86
CA ASN A 141 -29.19 -9.76 -33.75
C ASN A 141 -30.30 -8.97 -34.45
N SER A 142 -31.16 -8.26 -33.73
CA SER A 142 -32.27 -7.47 -34.31
C SER A 142 -32.23 -6.02 -33.88
N ALA A 143 -31.63 -5.73 -32.76
CA ALA A 143 -31.30 -4.41 -32.24
C ALA A 143 -30.04 -4.54 -31.41
N ALA A 144 -29.36 -3.46 -31.09
CA ALA A 144 -28.14 -3.45 -30.32
C ALA A 144 -28.47 -3.49 -28.84
N ASP A 145 -27.93 -4.47 -28.12
CA ASP A 145 -28.00 -4.55 -26.67
C ASP A 145 -27.05 -3.54 -26.01
N ILE A 146 -27.37 -3.20 -24.78
CA ILE A 146 -26.64 -2.16 -24.03
C ILE A 146 -26.15 -2.75 -22.71
N ILE A 147 -24.88 -2.50 -22.41
CA ILE A 147 -24.32 -2.66 -21.06
C ILE A 147 -24.02 -1.26 -20.53
N ALA A 148 -24.76 -0.83 -19.50
CA ALA A 148 -24.57 0.46 -18.88
C ALA A 148 -23.69 0.35 -17.64
N VAL A 149 -22.67 1.20 -17.52
CA VAL A 149 -21.77 1.30 -16.36
C VAL A 149 -21.78 2.74 -15.89
N ASN A 150 -22.10 2.95 -14.63
CA ASN A 150 -22.18 4.29 -14.00
C ASN A 150 -23.08 5.27 -14.82
N GLY A 151 -24.19 4.78 -15.35
CA GLY A 151 -25.13 5.58 -16.14
C GLY A 151 -24.70 5.84 -17.60
N VAL A 152 -23.54 5.39 -18.03
CA VAL A 152 -23.08 5.47 -19.42
C VAL A 152 -23.37 4.19 -20.16
N ASN A 153 -24.03 4.32 -21.30
CA ASN A 153 -24.39 3.21 -22.16
C ASN A 153 -23.23 2.81 -23.08
N PHE A 154 -22.90 1.52 -23.05
CA PHE A 154 -22.03 0.88 -24.03
C PHE A 154 -22.90 0.00 -24.94
N THR A 155 -23.06 0.41 -26.18
CA THR A 155 -23.94 -0.23 -27.15
C THR A 155 -23.15 -1.22 -28.01
N ALA A 156 -23.64 -2.45 -28.14
CA ALA A 156 -23.04 -3.44 -29.00
C ALA A 156 -23.15 -3.09 -30.49
N GLN A 157 -22.11 -3.37 -31.26
CA GLN A 157 -22.12 -3.22 -32.72
C GLN A 157 -21.28 -4.31 -33.38
N THR A 158 -21.61 -4.66 -34.65
CA THR A 158 -20.87 -5.69 -35.41
C THR A 158 -19.54 -5.18 -35.97
N GLY A 159 -19.47 -3.89 -36.29
CA GLY A 159 -18.26 -3.23 -36.82
C GLY A 159 -17.26 -2.89 -35.72
N ALA A 160 -16.06 -2.43 -36.11
CA ALA A 160 -15.05 -1.95 -35.17
C ALA A 160 -15.59 -0.76 -34.38
N ALA A 161 -15.39 -0.78 -33.05
CA ALA A 161 -15.80 0.31 -32.18
C ALA A 161 -14.75 1.43 -32.18
N THR A 162 -15.21 2.68 -32.20
CA THR A 162 -14.33 3.83 -31.98
C THR A 162 -14.02 3.95 -30.49
N LEU A 163 -12.75 4.13 -30.14
CA LEU A 163 -12.30 4.14 -28.76
C LEU A 163 -12.96 5.27 -27.94
N GLY A 164 -13.52 4.92 -26.80
CA GLY A 164 -14.09 5.87 -25.83
C GLY A 164 -15.47 6.47 -26.21
N THR A 165 -16.16 5.98 -27.26
CA THR A 165 -17.43 6.54 -27.74
C THR A 165 -18.70 5.90 -27.18
N GLY A 166 -18.58 4.96 -26.21
CA GLY A 166 -19.76 4.28 -25.67
C GLY A 166 -20.31 3.18 -26.59
N THR A 167 -19.49 2.64 -27.50
CA THR A 167 -19.81 1.46 -28.30
C THR A 167 -18.76 0.38 -28.10
N PHE A 168 -19.12 -0.89 -28.27
CA PHE A 168 -18.17 -2.00 -28.27
C PHE A 168 -18.45 -2.98 -29.39
N GLN A 169 -17.41 -3.65 -29.88
CA GLN A 169 -17.54 -4.60 -30.96
C GLN A 169 -17.99 -5.97 -30.41
N ALA A 170 -19.14 -6.46 -30.91
CA ALA A 170 -19.65 -7.80 -30.68
C ALA A 170 -19.38 -8.65 -31.93
N ALA A 171 -18.20 -9.24 -32.00
CA ALA A 171 -17.78 -10.03 -33.16
C ALA A 171 -16.79 -11.12 -32.77
N THR A 172 -16.68 -12.14 -33.59
CA THR A 172 -15.76 -13.28 -33.56
C THR A 172 -15.95 -14.26 -32.40
N SER A 173 -16.08 -13.82 -31.16
CA SER A 173 -16.31 -14.70 -29.98
C SER A 173 -16.77 -13.91 -28.76
N ASN A 174 -17.30 -14.60 -27.75
CA ASN A 174 -17.66 -14.01 -26.46
C ASN A 174 -16.43 -13.36 -25.77
N ALA A 175 -15.27 -14.00 -25.86
CA ALA A 175 -14.02 -13.49 -25.26
C ALA A 175 -13.52 -12.21 -25.98
N ALA A 176 -13.56 -12.19 -27.31
CA ALA A 176 -13.17 -11.00 -28.07
C ALA A 176 -14.13 -9.81 -27.79
N THR A 177 -15.42 -10.11 -27.66
CA THR A 177 -16.45 -9.13 -27.31
C THR A 177 -16.23 -8.57 -25.90
N ALA A 178 -15.93 -9.42 -24.92
CA ALA A 178 -15.60 -9.01 -23.56
C ALA A 178 -14.34 -8.11 -23.53
N THR A 179 -13.30 -8.47 -24.30
CA THR A 179 -12.09 -7.65 -24.45
C THR A 179 -12.41 -6.27 -25.05
N SER A 180 -13.25 -6.24 -26.09
CA SER A 180 -13.68 -4.98 -26.70
C SER A 180 -14.42 -4.09 -25.67
N LEU A 181 -15.39 -4.66 -24.95
CA LEU A 181 -16.15 -3.93 -23.92
C LEU A 181 -15.22 -3.39 -22.82
N ALA A 182 -14.33 -4.20 -22.29
CA ALA A 182 -13.38 -3.76 -21.26
C ALA A 182 -12.49 -2.60 -21.77
N THR A 183 -12.01 -2.68 -23.01
CA THR A 183 -11.22 -1.63 -23.66
C THR A 183 -12.00 -0.33 -23.74
N GLN A 184 -13.27 -0.38 -24.16
CA GLN A 184 -14.12 0.80 -24.30
C GLN A 184 -14.45 1.44 -22.93
N ILE A 185 -14.73 0.63 -21.90
CA ILE A 185 -14.97 1.13 -20.55
C ILE A 185 -13.74 1.88 -20.01
N ASN A 186 -12.55 1.30 -20.17
CA ASN A 186 -11.31 1.93 -19.69
C ASN A 186 -10.95 3.21 -20.45
N ALA A 187 -11.28 3.30 -21.73
CA ALA A 187 -11.00 4.47 -22.57
C ALA A 187 -12.06 5.57 -22.47
N HIS A 188 -13.22 5.29 -21.88
CA HIS A 188 -14.29 6.29 -21.78
C HIS A 188 -13.95 7.39 -20.79
N ALA A 189 -14.05 8.65 -21.22
CA ALA A 189 -13.56 9.83 -20.49
C ALA A 189 -14.13 10.01 -19.07
N THR A 190 -15.34 9.50 -18.80
CA THR A 190 -15.96 9.60 -17.46
C THR A 190 -15.93 8.27 -16.72
N VAL A 191 -16.27 7.15 -17.37
CA VAL A 191 -16.36 5.84 -16.71
C VAL A 191 -14.98 5.32 -16.39
N GLY A 192 -14.00 5.47 -17.29
CA GLY A 192 -12.61 5.05 -17.08
C GLY A 192 -11.89 5.74 -15.91
N LEU A 193 -12.47 6.85 -15.40
CA LEU A 193 -11.98 7.54 -14.20
C LEU A 193 -12.55 6.98 -12.88
N VAL A 194 -13.59 6.14 -12.93
CA VAL A 194 -14.26 5.62 -11.73
C VAL A 194 -14.29 4.10 -11.67
N VAL A 195 -14.16 3.43 -12.83
CA VAL A 195 -14.18 1.96 -12.94
C VAL A 195 -13.01 1.50 -13.79
N LYS A 196 -12.34 0.45 -13.34
CA LYS A 196 -11.38 -0.33 -14.13
C LYS A 196 -12.03 -1.61 -14.60
N ALA A 197 -11.94 -1.91 -15.90
CA ALA A 197 -12.46 -3.14 -16.50
C ALA A 197 -11.31 -4.06 -16.95
N THR A 198 -11.45 -5.35 -16.69
CA THR A 198 -10.50 -6.39 -17.13
C THR A 198 -11.27 -7.56 -17.69
N ALA A 199 -10.98 -7.95 -18.94
CA ALA A 199 -11.59 -9.11 -19.55
C ALA A 199 -10.79 -10.38 -19.25
N ILE A 200 -11.47 -11.43 -18.78
CA ILE A 200 -10.91 -12.77 -18.60
C ILE A 200 -11.88 -13.74 -19.28
N GLY A 201 -11.47 -14.30 -20.41
CA GLY A 201 -12.38 -15.08 -21.26
C GLY A 201 -13.59 -14.23 -21.66
N ALA A 202 -14.79 -14.78 -21.48
CA ALA A 202 -16.06 -14.10 -21.80
C ALA A 202 -16.56 -13.13 -20.69
N VAL A 203 -15.81 -12.98 -19.59
CA VAL A 203 -16.21 -12.17 -18.43
C VAL A 203 -15.44 -10.86 -18.41
N VAL A 204 -16.16 -9.77 -18.29
CA VAL A 204 -15.60 -8.44 -17.96
C VAL A 204 -15.74 -8.21 -16.48
N ASN A 205 -14.64 -8.26 -15.77
CA ASN A 205 -14.57 -7.92 -14.35
C ASN A 205 -14.42 -6.40 -14.21
N LEU A 206 -15.26 -5.81 -13.37
CA LEU A 206 -15.30 -4.39 -13.06
C LEU A 206 -14.87 -4.16 -11.62
N ARG A 207 -14.03 -3.17 -11.39
CA ARG A 207 -13.57 -2.76 -10.05
C ARG A 207 -13.65 -1.23 -9.96
N ALA A 208 -14.25 -0.72 -8.90
CA ALA A 208 -14.17 0.70 -8.60
C ALA A 208 -12.70 1.12 -8.45
N ILE A 209 -12.32 2.27 -8.98
CA ILE A 209 -10.93 2.78 -8.89
C ILE A 209 -10.59 3.14 -7.44
N ASN A 210 -11.52 3.80 -6.75
CA ASN A 210 -11.33 4.14 -5.35
C ASN A 210 -11.96 3.07 -4.45
N GLY A 211 -11.32 2.75 -3.34
CA GLY A 211 -11.89 1.95 -2.28
C GLY A 211 -13.05 2.67 -1.58
N GLY A 212 -13.70 1.94 -0.70
CA GLY A 212 -14.78 2.48 0.09
C GLY A 212 -16.18 2.17 -0.41
N THR A 213 -17.14 2.51 0.44
CA THR A 213 -18.58 2.24 0.23
C THR A 213 -19.18 3.00 -0.95
N ALA A 214 -18.56 4.12 -1.37
CA ALA A 214 -19.01 4.91 -2.53
C ALA A 214 -19.04 4.08 -3.83
N GLY A 215 -18.12 3.13 -3.99
CA GLY A 215 -18.08 2.22 -5.12
C GLY A 215 -19.32 1.35 -5.27
N ASN A 216 -20.02 1.06 -4.17
CA ASN A 216 -21.24 0.23 -4.19
C ASN A 216 -22.43 0.92 -4.87
N SER A 217 -22.35 2.22 -5.15
CA SER A 217 -23.38 2.98 -5.89
C SER A 217 -23.19 2.96 -7.40
N ILE A 218 -22.08 2.46 -7.90
CA ILE A 218 -21.78 2.38 -9.33
C ILE A 218 -22.73 1.39 -9.99
N ALA A 219 -23.62 1.88 -10.83
CA ALA A 219 -24.62 1.07 -11.52
C ALA A 219 -23.97 0.17 -12.59
N LEU A 220 -24.47 -1.06 -12.71
CA LEU A 220 -24.12 -2.03 -13.73
C LEU A 220 -25.42 -2.68 -14.25
N VAL A 221 -25.80 -2.34 -15.46
CA VAL A 221 -27.10 -2.76 -16.00
C VAL A 221 -26.93 -3.33 -17.40
N TYR A 222 -27.50 -4.48 -17.65
CA TYR A 222 -27.67 -5.02 -19.00
C TYR A 222 -29.10 -4.78 -19.49
N THR A 223 -29.24 -4.23 -20.66
CA THR A 223 -30.53 -4.02 -21.34
C THR A 223 -30.59 -4.85 -22.60
N ASN A 224 -31.44 -5.84 -22.61
CA ASN A 224 -31.73 -6.66 -23.77
C ASN A 224 -32.75 -5.94 -24.67
N THR A 225 -32.32 -5.53 -25.83
CA THR A 225 -33.16 -4.91 -26.87
C THR A 225 -33.36 -5.83 -28.10
N ALA A 226 -32.47 -6.80 -28.24
CA ALA A 226 -32.48 -7.76 -29.34
C ALA A 226 -33.47 -8.92 -29.20
N GLY A 227 -34.11 -9.05 -28.04
CA GLY A 227 -35.08 -10.12 -27.74
C GLY A 227 -34.48 -11.46 -27.29
N SER A 228 -33.19 -11.66 -27.50
CA SER A 228 -32.43 -12.82 -26.99
C SER A 228 -31.32 -12.35 -26.06
N VAL A 229 -31.08 -13.08 -24.97
CA VAL A 229 -30.10 -12.68 -23.97
C VAL A 229 -28.68 -12.92 -24.45
N GLY A 230 -27.91 -11.88 -24.66
CA GLY A 230 -26.51 -11.94 -25.12
C GLY A 230 -25.50 -11.73 -24.00
N ALA A 231 -25.93 -11.18 -22.85
CA ALA A 231 -25.05 -10.98 -21.69
C ALA A 231 -25.84 -11.10 -20.36
N THR A 232 -25.10 -11.21 -19.26
CA THR A 232 -25.64 -11.14 -17.90
C THR A 232 -24.73 -10.27 -17.03
N VAL A 233 -25.27 -9.68 -15.98
CA VAL A 233 -24.50 -8.90 -14.99
C VAL A 233 -24.62 -9.53 -13.60
N SER A 234 -23.57 -9.40 -12.79
CA SER A 234 -23.53 -10.01 -11.45
C SER A 234 -24.51 -9.38 -10.46
N SER A 235 -24.77 -8.09 -10.60
CA SER A 235 -25.68 -7.29 -9.76
C SER A 235 -26.04 -5.99 -10.45
N ALA A 236 -27.08 -5.30 -10.00
CA ALA A 236 -27.49 -3.99 -10.52
C ALA A 236 -26.50 -2.86 -10.17
N THR A 237 -25.63 -3.08 -9.20
CA THR A 237 -24.53 -2.20 -8.82
C THR A 237 -23.28 -3.02 -8.49
N LEU A 238 -22.12 -2.39 -8.45
CA LEU A 238 -20.94 -3.01 -7.86
C LEU A 238 -21.16 -3.22 -6.36
N THR A 239 -20.48 -4.18 -5.76
CA THR A 239 -20.65 -4.57 -4.35
C THR A 239 -19.31 -4.87 -3.68
N GLY A 240 -19.29 -4.92 -2.33
CA GLY A 240 -18.11 -5.31 -1.55
C GLY A 240 -17.16 -4.17 -1.22
N GLY A 241 -17.47 -2.93 -1.60
CA GLY A 241 -16.70 -1.75 -1.19
C GLY A 241 -16.90 -1.47 0.30
N THR A 242 -15.80 -1.27 1.04
CA THR A 242 -15.80 -0.90 2.47
C THR A 242 -14.76 0.19 2.72
N ASP A 243 -15.12 1.18 3.53
CA ASP A 243 -14.23 2.30 3.85
C ASP A 243 -13.07 1.85 4.75
N ASN A 244 -11.89 2.43 4.53
CA ASN A 244 -10.82 2.45 5.53
C ASN A 244 -10.98 3.73 6.36
N ALA A 245 -11.23 3.59 7.66
CA ALA A 245 -11.47 4.72 8.56
C ALA A 245 -10.27 5.69 8.63
N ASP A 246 -9.06 5.18 8.46
CA ASP A 246 -7.83 5.95 8.59
C ASP A 246 -7.39 6.61 7.26
N TYR A 247 -8.00 6.24 6.14
CA TYR A 247 -7.59 6.71 4.82
C TYR A 247 -7.55 8.23 4.68
N THR A 248 -8.60 8.93 5.17
CA THR A 248 -8.67 10.39 5.08
C THR A 248 -7.53 11.07 5.82
N ALA A 249 -7.19 10.58 7.01
CA ALA A 249 -6.09 11.11 7.81
C ALA A 249 -4.73 10.83 7.13
N LEU A 250 -4.55 9.62 6.61
CA LEU A 250 -3.33 9.21 5.91
C LEU A 250 -3.14 9.98 4.60
N LYS A 251 -4.20 10.15 3.83
CA LYS A 251 -4.21 11.00 2.63
C LYS A 251 -3.76 12.43 2.94
N GLN A 252 -4.28 13.03 4.03
CA GLN A 252 -3.87 14.36 4.43
C GLN A 252 -2.39 14.42 4.87
N GLN A 253 -1.88 13.38 5.50
CA GLN A 253 -0.46 13.29 5.85
C GLN A 253 0.42 13.24 4.57
N ILE A 254 0.05 12.45 3.56
CA ILE A 254 0.75 12.42 2.27
C ILE A 254 0.77 13.82 1.64
N ILE A 255 -0.38 14.51 1.58
CA ILE A 255 -0.49 15.86 1.03
C ILE A 255 0.40 16.85 1.81
N ASN A 256 0.42 16.77 3.13
CA ASN A 256 1.26 17.61 3.96
C ASN A 256 2.76 17.37 3.69
N ARG A 257 3.16 16.10 3.50
CA ARG A 257 4.54 15.73 3.13
C ARG A 257 4.91 16.23 1.74
N MET A 258 4.04 16.08 0.75
CA MET A 258 4.24 16.67 -0.58
C MET A 258 4.54 18.18 -0.47
N GLY A 259 3.71 18.91 0.28
CA GLY A 259 3.90 20.34 0.45
C GLY A 259 5.10 20.73 1.31
N ALA A 260 5.66 19.85 2.11
CA ALA A 260 6.86 20.12 2.92
C ALA A 260 8.17 19.82 2.16
N TRP A 261 8.16 18.80 1.30
CA TRP A 261 9.34 18.28 0.63
C TRP A 261 9.54 18.81 -0.79
N LEU A 262 8.46 19.23 -1.44
CA LEU A 262 8.52 19.62 -2.85
C LEU A 262 8.76 21.12 -2.99
N SER A 263 9.69 21.47 -3.85
CA SER A 263 9.95 22.86 -4.18
C SER A 263 8.77 23.49 -4.93
N ALA A 264 8.58 24.79 -4.75
CA ALA A 264 7.58 25.54 -5.52
C ALA A 264 7.81 25.37 -7.04
N GLY A 265 6.73 25.11 -7.77
CA GLY A 265 6.78 24.94 -9.23
C GLY A 265 6.76 23.50 -9.73
N LEU A 266 6.76 22.50 -8.84
CA LEU A 266 6.48 21.13 -9.24
C LEU A 266 4.98 20.85 -9.21
N TYR A 267 4.46 20.33 -10.31
CA TYR A 267 3.07 19.94 -10.44
C TYR A 267 2.94 18.44 -10.48
N PHE A 268 1.94 17.93 -9.76
CA PHE A 268 1.64 16.50 -9.72
C PHE A 268 0.29 16.22 -10.36
N ALA A 269 0.27 15.22 -11.22
CA ALA A 269 -0.94 14.62 -11.75
C ALA A 269 -1.37 13.43 -10.87
N GLY A 270 -2.65 13.08 -10.89
CA GLY A 270 -3.19 11.93 -10.17
C GLY A 270 -4.68 12.05 -9.94
N THR A 271 -5.31 10.94 -9.57
CA THR A 271 -6.74 10.83 -9.29
C THR A 271 -7.10 11.30 -7.89
N GLU A 272 -6.18 11.07 -6.94
CA GLU A 272 -6.32 11.52 -5.57
C GLU A 272 -5.84 12.96 -5.42
N GLN A 273 -6.58 13.77 -4.66
CA GLN A 273 -6.21 15.15 -4.42
C GLN A 273 -6.51 15.60 -2.99
N GLY A 274 -5.77 16.57 -2.54
CA GLY A 274 -5.99 17.25 -1.27
C GLY A 274 -5.35 18.63 -1.25
N THR A 275 -5.65 19.42 -0.23
CA THR A 275 -5.15 20.77 -0.08
C THR A 275 -4.29 20.91 1.16
N ARG A 276 -3.31 21.80 1.06
CA ARG A 276 -2.50 22.27 2.20
C ARG A 276 -2.47 23.79 2.20
N THR A 277 -2.71 24.36 3.36
CA THR A 277 -2.56 25.80 3.56
C THR A 277 -1.14 26.11 4.03
N ALA A 278 -0.42 26.96 3.32
CA ALA A 278 0.89 27.44 3.70
C ALA A 278 0.79 28.45 4.88
N LEU A 279 1.91 28.73 5.52
CA LEU A 279 1.98 29.69 6.66
C LEU A 279 1.49 31.10 6.31
N ASN A 280 1.58 31.49 5.03
CA ASN A 280 1.06 32.77 4.52
C ASN A 280 -0.43 32.76 4.19
N GLY A 281 -1.15 31.68 4.50
CA GLY A 281 -2.56 31.51 4.20
C GLY A 281 -2.89 31.06 2.77
N GLN A 282 -1.90 30.89 1.89
CA GLN A 282 -2.13 30.43 0.53
C GLN A 282 -2.45 28.92 0.51
N VAL A 283 -3.49 28.55 -0.24
CA VAL A 283 -3.93 27.14 -0.39
C VAL A 283 -3.33 26.56 -1.65
N PHE A 284 -2.67 25.42 -1.51
CA PHE A 284 -2.12 24.64 -2.61
C PHE A 284 -2.85 23.30 -2.71
N THR A 285 -3.12 22.87 -3.95
CA THR A 285 -3.69 21.56 -4.23
C THR A 285 -2.59 20.62 -4.73
N TYR A 286 -2.50 19.46 -4.10
CA TYR A 286 -1.58 18.38 -4.48
C TYR A 286 -2.36 17.18 -4.95
N LYS A 287 -1.79 16.44 -5.91
CA LYS A 287 -2.40 15.24 -6.48
C LYS A 287 -1.42 14.09 -6.45
N PHE A 288 -1.94 12.87 -6.30
CA PHE A 288 -1.18 11.64 -6.46
C PHE A 288 -2.08 10.55 -7.04
N ALA A 289 -1.50 9.44 -7.48
CA ALA A 289 -2.23 8.29 -7.99
C ALA A 289 -2.13 7.12 -7.03
N MET A 290 -3.14 6.26 -7.06
CA MET A 290 -3.10 4.94 -6.46
C MET A 290 -2.55 3.93 -7.48
N PRO A 291 -1.90 2.83 -7.05
CA PRO A 291 -1.40 1.83 -7.98
C PRO A 291 -2.54 1.02 -8.61
N ASP A 292 -2.40 0.70 -9.89
CA ASP A 292 -3.26 -0.25 -10.57
C ASP A 292 -2.86 -1.69 -10.19
N PRO A 293 -3.74 -2.53 -9.65
CA PRO A 293 -3.41 -3.91 -9.33
C PRO A 293 -3.24 -4.76 -10.60
N VAL A 294 -2.21 -5.59 -10.59
CA VAL A 294 -2.05 -6.73 -11.50
C VAL A 294 -2.42 -7.98 -10.72
N ASN A 295 -3.58 -8.52 -11.02
CA ASN A 295 -4.09 -9.70 -10.34
C ASN A 295 -3.37 -10.94 -10.84
N ILE A 296 -2.79 -11.71 -9.95
CA ILE A 296 -2.14 -12.98 -10.25
C ILE A 296 -2.62 -14.09 -9.32
N LEU A 297 -2.59 -15.31 -9.82
CA LEU A 297 -2.56 -16.52 -9.02
C LEU A 297 -1.12 -16.99 -8.91
N VAL A 298 -0.76 -17.59 -7.80
CA VAL A 298 0.58 -18.14 -7.55
C VAL A 298 0.44 -19.64 -7.26
N ARG A 299 1.33 -20.45 -7.87
CA ARG A 299 1.53 -21.84 -7.47
C ARG A 299 3.00 -22.09 -7.18
N ILE A 300 3.27 -22.91 -6.19
CA ILE A 300 4.61 -23.31 -5.79
C ILE A 300 4.67 -24.84 -5.77
N THR A 301 5.62 -25.39 -6.51
CA THR A 301 5.91 -26.83 -6.49
C THR A 301 7.23 -27.03 -5.78
N ALA A 302 7.21 -27.69 -4.62
CA ALA A 302 8.39 -28.04 -3.85
C ALA A 302 8.69 -29.53 -4.00
N THR A 303 9.84 -29.88 -4.57
CA THR A 303 10.29 -31.26 -4.74
C THR A 303 11.14 -31.67 -3.53
N VAL A 304 10.73 -32.77 -2.87
CA VAL A 304 11.44 -33.30 -1.69
C VAL A 304 12.60 -34.19 -2.15
N SER A 305 13.74 -34.08 -1.49
CA SER A 305 14.89 -34.93 -1.75
C SER A 305 14.54 -36.42 -1.52
N ALA A 306 14.89 -37.28 -2.46
CA ALA A 306 14.65 -38.73 -2.39
C ALA A 306 15.26 -39.44 -1.16
N ASN A 307 16.19 -38.77 -0.47
CA ASN A 307 16.82 -39.24 0.78
C ASN A 307 16.13 -38.77 2.06
N ALA A 308 15.08 -37.94 1.96
CA ALA A 308 14.33 -37.50 3.11
C ALA A 308 13.46 -38.62 3.67
N LYS A 309 13.73 -39.06 4.88
CA LYS A 309 12.99 -40.17 5.54
C LYS A 309 11.58 -39.78 6.02
N THR A 310 11.26 -38.49 6.05
CA THR A 310 9.93 -37.94 6.38
C THR A 310 9.79 -36.61 5.70
N PRO A 311 8.66 -36.28 5.07
CA PRO A 311 8.42 -34.93 4.56
C PRO A 311 8.34 -33.98 5.75
N ILE A 312 9.43 -33.24 6.00
CA ILE A 312 9.50 -32.24 7.07
C ILE A 312 8.91 -30.92 6.58
N LEU A 313 8.85 -30.75 5.25
CA LEU A 313 8.22 -29.62 4.61
C LEU A 313 6.71 -29.85 4.50
N ASN A 314 5.93 -28.96 5.05
CA ASN A 314 4.49 -28.96 4.80
C ASN A 314 4.09 -27.72 3.97
N GLU A 315 2.95 -27.81 3.28
CA GLU A 315 2.44 -26.76 2.40
C GLU A 315 2.30 -25.42 3.12
N ASN A 316 1.89 -25.41 4.39
CA ASN A 316 1.73 -24.17 5.16
C ASN A 316 3.07 -23.49 5.42
N GLN A 317 4.14 -24.25 5.72
CA GLN A 317 5.48 -23.66 5.94
C GLN A 317 6.01 -23.00 4.66
N VAL A 318 5.82 -23.62 3.50
CA VAL A 318 6.22 -23.04 2.21
C VAL A 318 5.43 -21.75 1.92
N ARG A 319 4.13 -21.78 2.22
CA ARG A 319 3.26 -20.60 2.06
C ARG A 319 3.69 -19.45 2.96
N ASP A 320 3.88 -19.71 4.25
CA ASP A 320 4.27 -18.70 5.24
C ASP A 320 5.60 -18.03 4.87
N ILE A 321 6.56 -18.82 4.34
CA ILE A 321 7.83 -18.30 3.85
C ILE A 321 7.64 -17.42 2.61
N PHE A 322 6.84 -17.88 1.65
CA PHE A 322 6.54 -17.10 0.45
C PHE A 322 5.86 -15.78 0.81
N ASP A 323 4.82 -15.82 1.64
CA ASP A 323 4.05 -14.65 2.04
C ASP A 323 4.93 -13.62 2.78
N ALA A 324 5.79 -14.10 3.70
CA ALA A 324 6.74 -13.25 4.41
C ALA A 324 7.78 -12.61 3.47
N ASN A 325 8.33 -13.39 2.51
CA ASN A 325 9.28 -12.89 1.53
C ASN A 325 8.63 -11.90 0.57
N PHE A 326 7.43 -12.22 0.08
CA PHE A 326 6.69 -11.31 -0.78
C PHE A 326 6.44 -9.98 -0.06
N ALA A 327 5.94 -10.00 1.16
CA ALA A 327 5.69 -8.79 1.95
C ALA A 327 6.96 -7.96 2.20
N SER A 328 8.11 -8.60 2.39
CA SER A 328 9.37 -7.91 2.70
C SER A 328 10.12 -7.39 1.47
N LEU A 329 10.09 -8.12 0.35
CA LEU A 329 10.89 -7.84 -0.84
C LEU A 329 10.12 -7.10 -1.93
N TYR A 330 8.80 -7.31 -2.01
CA TYR A 330 7.99 -6.67 -3.05
C TYR A 330 7.88 -5.16 -2.79
N ARG A 331 8.05 -4.39 -3.87
CA ARG A 331 7.85 -2.93 -3.86
C ARG A 331 7.08 -2.52 -5.11
N LEU A 332 6.31 -1.45 -4.97
CA LEU A 332 5.57 -0.83 -6.07
C LEU A 332 6.47 -0.55 -7.28
N GLY A 333 6.04 -0.97 -8.46
CA GLY A 333 6.74 -0.73 -9.72
C GLY A 333 8.00 -1.56 -9.96
N LEU A 334 8.36 -2.48 -9.05
CA LEU A 334 9.42 -3.45 -9.29
C LEU A 334 8.89 -4.63 -10.12
N ASP A 335 9.74 -5.13 -11.00
CA ASP A 335 9.45 -6.33 -11.76
C ASP A 335 9.18 -7.51 -10.83
N PHE A 336 8.17 -8.31 -11.17
CA PHE A 336 7.88 -9.53 -10.44
C PHE A 336 8.81 -10.63 -10.93
N GLU A 337 9.80 -10.97 -10.12
CA GLU A 337 10.79 -12.01 -10.40
C GLU A 337 10.51 -13.22 -9.48
N PRO A 338 9.85 -14.27 -9.96
CA PRO A 338 9.47 -15.42 -9.16
C PRO A 338 10.61 -16.02 -8.33
N GLU A 339 11.80 -16.10 -8.90
CA GLU A 339 12.98 -16.66 -8.23
C GLU A 339 13.40 -15.91 -6.97
N LYS A 340 13.25 -14.59 -6.93
CA LYS A 340 13.61 -13.77 -5.76
C LYS A 340 12.85 -14.14 -4.50
N TYR A 341 11.60 -14.55 -4.66
CA TYR A 341 10.74 -14.91 -3.53
C TYR A 341 10.98 -16.33 -3.04
N LEU A 342 11.81 -17.11 -3.77
CA LEU A 342 12.17 -18.48 -3.43
C LEU A 342 13.55 -18.63 -2.80
N GLU A 343 14.41 -17.60 -2.79
CA GLU A 343 15.78 -17.70 -2.27
C GLU A 343 15.81 -18.30 -0.86
N ILE A 344 14.93 -17.83 0.02
CA ILE A 344 14.87 -18.36 1.41
C ILE A 344 14.22 -19.76 1.44
N ALA A 345 13.31 -20.06 0.52
CA ALA A 345 12.70 -21.39 0.46
C ALA A 345 13.67 -22.47 -0.04
N ARG A 346 14.69 -22.11 -0.83
CA ARG A 346 15.77 -23.01 -1.25
C ARG A 346 16.68 -23.45 -0.09
N ASP A 347 16.75 -22.65 0.97
CA ASP A 347 17.50 -22.99 2.18
C ASP A 347 16.72 -23.90 3.13
N LEU A 348 15.48 -24.27 2.79
CA LEU A 348 14.70 -25.20 3.58
C LEU A 348 15.35 -26.59 3.57
N PRO A 349 15.59 -27.18 4.74
CA PRO A 349 16.15 -28.51 4.80
C PRO A 349 15.21 -29.49 4.09
N PHE A 350 15.78 -30.29 3.18
CA PHE A 350 15.12 -31.36 2.41
C PHE A 350 14.37 -30.96 1.13
N ALA A 351 14.30 -29.69 0.74
CA ALA A 351 13.86 -29.30 -0.60
C ALA A 351 15.01 -29.56 -1.60
N SER A 352 14.76 -30.32 -2.66
CA SER A 352 15.72 -30.52 -3.75
C SER A 352 15.55 -29.50 -4.87
N ASP A 353 14.32 -29.03 -5.05
CA ASP A 353 13.96 -28.01 -6.03
C ASP A 353 12.66 -27.32 -5.59
N ILE A 354 12.54 -26.01 -5.86
CA ILE A 354 11.31 -25.24 -5.63
C ILE A 354 11.08 -24.36 -6.84
N LEU A 355 9.92 -24.53 -7.47
CA LEU A 355 9.47 -23.77 -8.63
C LEU A 355 8.28 -22.90 -8.22
N LEU A 356 8.37 -21.58 -8.47
CA LEU A 356 7.26 -20.65 -8.37
C LEU A 356 6.81 -20.23 -9.75
N GLU A 357 5.53 -20.37 -10.01
CA GLU A 357 4.88 -19.91 -11.23
C GLU A 357 3.70 -19.00 -10.89
N TYR A 358 3.40 -18.09 -11.79
CA TYR A 358 2.24 -17.20 -11.68
C TYR A 358 1.36 -17.28 -12.93
N SER A 359 0.09 -16.90 -12.75
CA SER A 359 -0.90 -16.85 -13.83
C SER A 359 -1.68 -15.54 -13.75
N GLU A 360 -1.84 -14.84 -14.88
CA GLU A 360 -2.67 -13.62 -15.01
C GLU A 360 -4.04 -13.92 -15.65
N ASP A 361 -4.29 -15.17 -16.06
CA ASP A 361 -5.48 -15.61 -16.79
C ASP A 361 -6.29 -16.67 -16.01
N ALA A 362 -6.36 -16.49 -14.69
CA ALA A 362 -7.11 -17.36 -13.77
C ALA A 362 -6.65 -18.84 -13.79
N GLY A 363 -5.37 -19.08 -14.04
CA GLY A 363 -4.77 -20.41 -14.01
C GLY A 363 -4.78 -21.17 -15.35
N SER A 364 -5.17 -20.50 -16.44
CA SER A 364 -5.16 -21.13 -17.78
C SER A 364 -3.75 -21.30 -18.32
N THR A 365 -2.87 -20.32 -18.08
CA THR A 365 -1.43 -20.41 -18.41
C THR A 365 -0.59 -20.05 -17.19
N TRP A 366 0.60 -20.65 -17.10
CA TRP A 366 1.52 -20.45 -15.98
C TRP A 366 2.91 -20.09 -16.51
N SER A 367 3.59 -19.16 -15.82
CA SER A 367 4.92 -18.69 -16.18
C SER A 367 5.81 -18.58 -14.93
N ASP A 368 7.05 -19.00 -15.08
CA ASP A 368 8.16 -18.82 -14.14
C ASP A 368 9.07 -17.64 -14.52
N GLN A 369 8.80 -17.00 -15.66
CA GLN A 369 9.63 -15.93 -16.18
C GLN A 369 9.37 -14.60 -15.48
N PRO A 370 10.39 -13.72 -15.35
CA PRO A 370 10.19 -12.39 -14.82
C PRO A 370 9.11 -11.62 -15.58
N ARG A 371 8.25 -10.94 -14.83
CA ARG A 371 7.24 -10.05 -15.37
C ARG A 371 7.63 -8.60 -15.18
N ALA A 372 7.86 -7.90 -16.27
CA ALA A 372 8.12 -6.46 -16.22
C ALA A 372 6.87 -5.69 -15.73
N MET A 373 7.08 -4.81 -14.76
CA MET A 373 6.03 -4.00 -14.15
C MET A 373 6.16 -2.53 -14.57
N ALA A 374 5.05 -1.91 -14.93
CA ALA A 374 5.04 -0.47 -15.03
C ALA A 374 5.12 0.18 -13.63
N TYR A 375 5.70 1.38 -13.54
CA TYR A 375 5.95 2.11 -12.29
C TYR A 375 4.71 2.27 -11.39
N ASN A 376 3.50 2.27 -11.97
CA ASN A 376 2.23 2.42 -11.26
C ASN A 376 1.48 1.10 -11.09
N LYS A 377 2.12 -0.03 -11.27
CA LYS A 377 1.51 -1.35 -11.13
C LYS A 377 1.91 -1.99 -9.80
N LYS A 378 0.95 -2.63 -9.17
CA LYS A 378 1.12 -3.41 -7.95
C LYS A 378 0.66 -4.84 -8.18
N ILE A 379 1.48 -5.82 -7.82
CA ILE A 379 1.05 -7.21 -7.81
C ILE A 379 0.00 -7.40 -6.72
N ASN A 380 -1.10 -8.01 -7.08
CA ASN A 380 -2.17 -8.42 -6.18
C ASN A 380 -2.39 -9.93 -6.31
N ILE A 381 -2.03 -10.67 -5.28
CA ILE A 381 -2.26 -12.11 -5.22
C ILE A 381 -3.71 -12.33 -4.81
N THR A 382 -4.54 -12.80 -5.74
CA THR A 382 -6.00 -12.86 -5.58
C THR A 382 -6.50 -14.06 -4.77
N ALA A 383 -5.66 -15.04 -4.54
CA ALA A 383 -5.95 -16.20 -3.70
C ALA A 383 -4.65 -16.69 -3.03
N PRO A 384 -4.73 -17.37 -1.88
CA PRO A 384 -3.56 -18.01 -1.28
C PRO A 384 -2.80 -18.87 -2.30
N ALA A 385 -1.47 -18.83 -2.25
CA ALA A 385 -0.64 -19.61 -3.17
C ALA A 385 -1.02 -21.10 -3.10
N THR A 386 -1.21 -21.72 -4.25
CA THR A 386 -1.41 -23.17 -4.34
C THR A 386 -0.05 -23.85 -4.19
N ILE A 387 0.09 -24.73 -3.20
CA ILE A 387 1.34 -25.40 -2.87
C ILE A 387 1.20 -26.88 -3.16
N SER A 388 2.19 -27.46 -3.82
CA SER A 388 2.33 -28.89 -4.06
C SER A 388 3.70 -29.32 -3.54
N VAL A 389 3.73 -30.28 -2.61
CA VAL A 389 4.96 -30.92 -2.14
C VAL A 389 5.02 -32.31 -2.77
N VAL A 390 6.01 -32.56 -3.63
CA VAL A 390 6.16 -33.79 -4.44
C VAL A 390 7.50 -34.47 -4.20
#